data_5d53fe2351613a4f0f5e59ad84157aec
#
_entry.id   5d53fe2351613a4f0f5e59ad84157aec
#
_cell.length_a   1.000
_cell.length_b   1.000
_cell.length_c   1.000
_cell.angle_alpha   90.00
_cell.angle_beta   90.00
_cell.angle_gamma   90.00
#
_symmetry.space_group_name_H-M   'P 1'
#
loop_
_entity.id
_entity.type
_entity.pdbx_description
1 polymer ?
#
loop_
_entity_poly.entity_id
_entity_poly.type
_entity_poly.pdbx_seq_one_letter_code
_entity_poly.pdbx_strand_id
1 'polypeptide(L)'
;KPALGVGPGNVPCFIDKTAKLKTSVNDLVMSKSFDNGMICASEQSVIVEREIHEEFEKLMKEAGCYFLSQEETDRLRETMFNAEKGGTLNSAIVGKSPKDIAQTAGIEVDEHTKVLVLKENGVGIEYPFSKEKLSPVLAYYVVDSADEGIELAEKLIEFGGMGHSAVIHSEDKETIQKFSETVKVGRIIVNSPSTHGAIGDIYNTNMPSLTLGCGTFGGNSTTANVSSVNLIN
;
A
#
# COMPACT_ATOMS: atom_id res chain seq x y z
N LYS A 1 31.23 9.29 5.83
CA LYS A 1 30.28 9.71 4.79
C LYS A 1 28.90 9.77 5.42
N PRO A 2 28.08 10.80 5.12
CA PRO A 2 26.70 10.82 5.59
C PRO A 2 25.93 9.64 5.00
N ALA A 3 25.09 9.00 5.83
CA ALA A 3 24.21 7.93 5.42
C ALA A 3 22.82 8.18 6.00
N LEU A 4 21.80 8.01 5.18
CA LEU A 4 20.40 8.15 5.55
C LEU A 4 19.72 6.78 5.38
N GLY A 5 19.36 6.18 6.51
CA GLY A 5 18.55 4.97 6.53
C GLY A 5 17.07 5.33 6.53
N VAL A 6 16.27 4.54 5.81
CA VAL A 6 14.81 4.67 5.78
C VAL A 6 14.15 3.34 6.19
N GLY A 7 12.96 3.44 6.79
CA GLY A 7 12.19 2.28 7.22
C GLY A 7 11.34 1.67 6.09
N PRO A 8 10.74 0.50 6.33
CA PRO A 8 9.80 -0.13 5.40
C PRO A 8 8.54 0.72 5.24
N GLY A 9 7.84 0.54 4.11
CA GLY A 9 6.61 1.22 3.79
C GLY A 9 5.41 0.27 3.80
N ASN A 10 4.69 0.17 4.90
CA ASN A 10 3.42 -0.56 4.93
C ASN A 10 2.24 0.39 4.78
N VAL A 11 2.04 0.88 3.56
CA VAL A 11 1.11 1.96 3.25
C VAL A 11 -0.33 1.46 3.15
N PRO A 12 -1.25 1.83 4.08
CA PRO A 12 -2.68 1.61 3.95
C PRO A 12 -3.31 2.68 3.06
N CYS A 13 -4.28 2.27 2.23
CA CYS A 13 -5.14 3.14 1.46
C CYS A 13 -6.57 2.97 1.93
N PHE A 14 -7.13 3.97 2.59
CA PHE A 14 -8.52 3.95 3.05
C PHE A 14 -9.44 4.60 2.02
N ILE A 15 -10.49 3.88 1.62
CA ILE A 15 -11.54 4.32 0.70
C ILE A 15 -12.83 4.50 1.51
N ASP A 16 -13.11 5.74 1.84
CA ASP A 16 -14.32 6.16 2.51
C ASP A 16 -15.52 6.11 1.56
N LYS A 17 -16.72 5.91 2.10
CA LYS A 17 -17.97 5.81 1.31
C LYS A 17 -18.27 7.03 0.45
N THR A 18 -17.71 8.21 0.79
CA THR A 18 -17.89 9.44 0.01
C THR A 18 -16.88 9.58 -1.14
N ALA A 19 -15.93 8.63 -1.27
CA ALA A 19 -14.88 8.69 -2.27
C ALA A 19 -15.41 8.65 -3.72
N LYS A 20 -14.71 9.31 -4.61
CA LYS A 20 -14.95 9.22 -6.06
C LYS A 20 -14.41 7.92 -6.61
N LEU A 21 -15.18 6.84 -6.57
CA LEU A 21 -14.74 5.46 -6.77
C LEU A 21 -13.90 5.25 -8.03
N LYS A 22 -14.32 5.78 -9.18
CA LYS A 22 -13.57 5.63 -10.45
C LYS A 22 -12.19 6.28 -10.38
N THR A 23 -12.10 7.47 -9.79
CA THR A 23 -10.83 8.17 -9.59
C THR A 23 -9.96 7.41 -8.60
N SER A 24 -10.52 7.00 -7.47
CA SER A 24 -9.81 6.26 -6.42
C SER A 24 -9.25 4.93 -6.93
N VAL A 25 -10.01 4.19 -7.74
CA VAL A 25 -9.52 2.95 -8.39
C VAL A 25 -8.41 3.24 -9.37
N ASN A 26 -8.55 4.27 -10.22
CA ASN A 26 -7.51 4.65 -11.17
C ASN A 26 -6.21 5.02 -10.45
N ASP A 27 -6.30 5.84 -9.42
CA ASP A 27 -5.16 6.29 -8.62
C ASP A 27 -4.47 5.11 -7.93
N LEU A 28 -5.26 4.22 -7.28
CA LEU A 28 -4.76 3.03 -6.61
C LEU A 28 -4.04 2.08 -7.59
N VAL A 29 -4.69 1.76 -8.72
CA VAL A 29 -4.13 0.81 -9.69
C VAL A 29 -2.88 1.38 -10.37
N MET A 30 -2.91 2.67 -10.75
CA MET A 30 -1.76 3.36 -11.32
C MET A 30 -0.58 3.38 -10.34
N SER A 31 -0.83 3.73 -9.09
CA SER A 31 0.18 3.77 -8.03
C SER A 31 0.75 2.38 -7.73
N LYS A 32 -0.12 1.38 -7.54
CA LYS A 32 0.29 0.01 -7.19
C LYS A 32 1.02 -0.72 -8.30
N SER A 33 0.70 -0.45 -9.56
CA SER A 33 1.37 -1.06 -10.71
C SER A 33 2.67 -0.37 -11.11
N PHE A 34 2.87 0.89 -10.67
CA PHE A 34 4.10 1.62 -10.97
C PHE A 34 5.33 0.87 -10.45
N ASP A 35 6.31 0.69 -11.32
CA ASP A 35 7.56 -0.04 -11.03
C ASP A 35 7.31 -1.42 -10.38
N ASN A 36 6.27 -2.12 -10.82
CA ASN A 36 5.83 -3.40 -10.25
C ASN A 36 5.66 -3.36 -8.72
N GLY A 37 5.19 -2.24 -8.17
CA GLY A 37 4.92 -2.07 -6.75
C GLY A 37 6.16 -2.06 -5.85
N MET A 38 7.35 -1.80 -6.42
CA MET A 38 8.61 -1.75 -5.66
C MET A 38 8.79 -0.48 -4.84
N ILE A 39 8.15 0.61 -5.23
CA ILE A 39 8.29 1.87 -4.49
C ILE A 39 7.74 1.70 -3.09
N CYS A 40 8.51 2.09 -2.07
CA CYS A 40 8.14 1.94 -0.67
C CYS A 40 6.86 2.70 -0.26
N ALA A 41 6.46 3.70 -1.04
CA ALA A 41 5.19 4.40 -0.90
C ALA A 41 4.02 3.75 -1.66
N SER A 42 4.25 2.62 -2.34
CA SER A 42 3.18 1.86 -3.00
C SER A 42 2.22 1.28 -1.96
N GLU A 43 0.93 1.38 -2.23
CA GLU A 43 -0.11 0.85 -1.35
C GLU A 43 0.09 -0.66 -1.09
N GLN A 44 0.08 -1.06 0.16
CA GLN A 44 0.22 -2.46 0.55
C GLN A 44 -1.13 -3.09 0.90
N SER A 45 -2.05 -2.26 1.37
CA SER A 45 -3.40 -2.66 1.74
C SER A 45 -4.40 -1.61 1.28
N VAL A 46 -5.56 -2.04 0.79
CA VAL A 46 -6.72 -1.18 0.57
C VAL A 46 -7.83 -1.58 1.54
N ILE A 47 -8.39 -0.58 2.21
CA ILE A 47 -9.44 -0.71 3.22
C ILE A 47 -10.67 -0.01 2.64
N VAL A 48 -11.79 -0.71 2.49
CA VAL A 48 -12.97 -0.18 1.80
C VAL A 48 -14.18 -0.32 2.70
N GLU A 49 -14.99 0.75 2.83
CA GLU A 49 -16.26 0.65 3.55
C GLU A 49 -17.23 -0.29 2.83
N ARG A 50 -17.95 -1.09 3.62
CA ARG A 50 -18.89 -2.13 3.15
C ARG A 50 -19.95 -1.59 2.19
N GLU A 51 -20.40 -0.37 2.41
CA GLU A 51 -21.44 0.27 1.60
C GLU A 51 -21.05 0.38 0.12
N ILE A 52 -19.76 0.53 -0.17
CA ILE A 52 -19.24 0.78 -1.53
C ILE A 52 -18.38 -0.37 -2.07
N HIS A 53 -18.09 -1.40 -1.27
CA HIS A 53 -17.06 -2.37 -1.60
C HIS A 53 -17.36 -3.21 -2.86
N GLU A 54 -18.63 -3.54 -3.11
CA GLU A 54 -19.01 -4.34 -4.29
C GLU A 54 -18.75 -3.56 -5.59
N GLU A 55 -19.14 -2.28 -5.62
CA GLU A 55 -18.88 -1.42 -6.77
C GLU A 55 -17.37 -1.15 -6.93
N PHE A 56 -16.67 -0.92 -5.82
CA PHE A 56 -15.23 -0.69 -5.84
C PHE A 56 -14.46 -1.92 -6.35
N GLU A 57 -14.80 -3.14 -5.88
CA GLU A 57 -14.22 -4.39 -6.37
C GLU A 57 -14.48 -4.60 -7.86
N LYS A 58 -15.71 -4.31 -8.33
CA LYS A 58 -16.05 -4.36 -9.75
C LYS A 58 -15.17 -3.43 -10.58
N LEU A 59 -15.06 -2.18 -10.18
CA LEU A 59 -14.21 -1.19 -10.86
C LEU A 59 -12.74 -1.58 -10.84
N MET A 60 -12.23 -2.16 -9.77
CA MET A 60 -10.86 -2.68 -9.71
C MET A 60 -10.65 -3.80 -10.72
N LYS A 61 -11.60 -4.73 -10.87
CA LYS A 61 -11.54 -5.81 -11.90
C LYS A 61 -11.51 -5.22 -13.30
N GLU A 62 -12.37 -4.24 -13.58
CA GLU A 62 -12.39 -3.52 -14.87
C GLU A 62 -11.05 -2.78 -15.15
N ALA A 63 -10.36 -2.31 -14.10
CA ALA A 63 -9.07 -1.64 -14.20
C ALA A 63 -7.86 -2.59 -14.35
N GLY A 64 -8.07 -3.91 -14.34
CA GLY A 64 -7.03 -4.94 -14.50
C GLY A 64 -6.54 -5.58 -13.20
N CYS A 65 -7.31 -5.50 -12.12
CA CYS A 65 -7.02 -6.24 -10.91
C CYS A 65 -7.58 -7.65 -10.96
N TYR A 66 -6.79 -8.64 -10.61
CA TYR A 66 -7.20 -10.03 -10.47
C TYR A 66 -7.41 -10.37 -8.99
N PHE A 67 -8.64 -10.70 -8.63
CA PHE A 67 -9.00 -11.12 -7.27
C PHE A 67 -8.83 -12.63 -7.12
N LEU A 68 -7.88 -13.01 -6.27
CA LEU A 68 -7.56 -14.41 -6.00
C LEU A 68 -8.67 -15.10 -5.21
N SER A 69 -8.92 -16.37 -5.54
CA SER A 69 -9.67 -17.29 -4.69
C SER A 69 -8.88 -17.64 -3.42
N GLN A 70 -9.53 -18.28 -2.46
CA GLN A 70 -8.85 -18.70 -1.23
C GLN A 70 -7.70 -19.69 -1.53
N GLU A 71 -7.92 -20.65 -2.42
CA GLU A 71 -6.91 -21.63 -2.81
C GLU A 71 -5.71 -20.96 -3.51
N GLU A 72 -5.96 -20.00 -4.39
CA GLU A 72 -4.90 -19.23 -5.05
C GLU A 72 -4.15 -18.36 -4.04
N THR A 73 -4.84 -17.76 -3.07
CA THR A 73 -4.23 -17.00 -1.98
C THR A 73 -3.28 -17.87 -1.16
N ASP A 74 -3.66 -19.10 -0.86
CA ASP A 74 -2.81 -20.03 -0.09
C ASP A 74 -1.56 -20.41 -0.87
N ARG A 75 -1.67 -20.71 -2.16
CA ARG A 75 -0.52 -20.95 -3.05
C ARG A 75 0.39 -19.72 -3.18
N LEU A 76 -0.21 -18.54 -3.30
CA LEU A 76 0.55 -17.30 -3.36
C LEU A 76 1.29 -17.05 -2.05
N ARG A 77 0.68 -17.34 -0.89
CA ARG A 77 1.30 -17.22 0.43
C ARG A 77 2.56 -18.08 0.53
N GLU A 78 2.49 -19.35 0.15
CA GLU A 78 3.64 -20.26 0.15
C GLU A 78 4.76 -19.79 -0.79
N THR A 79 4.41 -19.17 -1.92
CA THR A 79 5.37 -18.64 -2.88
C THR A 79 6.05 -17.37 -2.37
N MET A 80 5.27 -16.47 -1.75
CA MET A 80 5.74 -15.14 -1.35
C MET A 80 6.46 -15.11 -0.01
N PHE A 81 6.14 -16.03 0.91
CA PHE A 81 6.67 -15.99 2.27
C PHE A 81 7.34 -17.31 2.64
N ASN A 82 8.56 -17.21 3.14
CA ASN A 82 9.32 -18.38 3.60
C ASN A 82 8.95 -18.72 5.05
N ALA A 83 8.11 -19.76 5.22
CA ALA A 83 7.68 -20.22 6.54
C ALA A 83 8.85 -20.63 7.44
N GLU A 84 9.89 -21.30 6.88
CA GLU A 84 11.06 -21.76 7.62
C GLU A 84 11.93 -20.58 8.14
N LYS A 85 11.83 -19.41 7.50
CA LYS A 85 12.53 -18.18 7.88
C LYS A 85 11.61 -17.18 8.57
N GLY A 86 10.64 -17.64 9.35
CA GLY A 86 9.74 -16.77 10.11
C GLY A 86 8.83 -15.88 9.25
N GLY A 87 8.42 -16.35 8.09
CA GLY A 87 7.53 -15.61 7.19
C GLY A 87 8.19 -14.41 6.50
N THR A 88 9.49 -14.44 6.28
CA THR A 88 10.19 -13.40 5.51
C THR A 88 9.79 -13.43 4.05
N LEU A 89 9.71 -12.24 3.44
CA LEU A 89 9.39 -12.10 2.02
C LEU A 89 10.45 -12.80 1.16
N ASN A 90 10.00 -13.56 0.18
CA ASN A 90 10.86 -14.18 -0.82
C ASN A 90 11.39 -13.11 -1.77
N SER A 91 12.70 -12.87 -1.73
CA SER A 91 13.34 -11.84 -2.57
C SER A 91 13.22 -12.11 -4.09
N ALA A 92 12.95 -13.34 -4.49
CA ALA A 92 12.80 -13.69 -5.90
C ALA A 92 11.55 -13.09 -6.58
N ILE A 93 10.55 -12.66 -5.78
CA ILE A 93 9.32 -12.04 -6.31
C ILE A 93 9.37 -10.51 -6.36
N VAL A 94 10.33 -9.89 -5.67
CA VAL A 94 10.45 -8.42 -5.61
C VAL A 94 10.67 -7.85 -7.01
N GLY A 95 9.82 -6.88 -7.39
CA GLY A 95 9.85 -6.22 -8.69
C GLY A 95 9.40 -7.07 -9.88
N LYS A 96 8.90 -8.28 -9.66
CA LYS A 96 8.34 -9.12 -10.72
C LYS A 96 6.96 -8.63 -11.15
N SER A 97 6.61 -8.92 -12.42
CA SER A 97 5.29 -8.63 -12.93
C SER A 97 4.20 -9.47 -12.22
N PRO A 98 2.93 -9.03 -12.23
CA PRO A 98 1.83 -9.83 -11.68
C PRO A 98 1.76 -11.22 -12.31
N LYS A 99 2.01 -11.31 -13.60
CA LYS A 99 2.00 -12.57 -14.37
C LYS A 99 3.11 -13.52 -13.91
N ASP A 100 4.34 -13.02 -13.74
CA ASP A 100 5.46 -13.85 -13.28
C ASP A 100 5.23 -14.38 -11.87
N ILE A 101 4.68 -13.54 -10.98
CA ILE A 101 4.34 -13.92 -9.61
C ILE A 101 3.24 -15.00 -9.61
N ALA A 102 2.17 -14.77 -10.35
CA ALA A 102 1.07 -15.71 -10.50
C ALA A 102 1.56 -17.05 -11.06
N GLN A 103 2.34 -17.03 -12.14
CA GLN A 103 2.90 -18.23 -12.74
C GLN A 103 3.79 -19.01 -11.75
N THR A 104 4.60 -18.33 -10.95
CA THR A 104 5.44 -18.97 -9.92
C THR A 104 4.58 -19.65 -8.85
N ALA A 105 3.41 -19.12 -8.55
CA ALA A 105 2.43 -19.69 -7.62
C ALA A 105 1.48 -20.73 -8.27
N GLY A 106 1.66 -21.04 -9.56
CA GLY A 106 0.78 -21.93 -10.31
C GLY A 106 -0.63 -21.37 -10.51
N ILE A 107 -0.74 -20.04 -10.66
CA ILE A 107 -1.99 -19.30 -10.89
C ILE A 107 -1.98 -18.79 -12.33
N GLU A 108 -3.08 -18.99 -13.04
CA GLU A 108 -3.26 -18.46 -14.39
C GLU A 108 -3.97 -17.11 -14.34
N VAL A 109 -3.38 -16.09 -14.93
CA VAL A 109 -3.95 -14.74 -15.03
C VAL A 109 -3.83 -14.21 -16.46
N ASP A 110 -4.70 -13.26 -16.81
CA ASP A 110 -4.62 -12.55 -18.08
C ASP A 110 -3.30 -11.76 -18.20
N GLU A 111 -2.77 -11.64 -19.42
CA GLU A 111 -1.53 -10.88 -19.69
C GLU A 111 -1.63 -9.39 -19.35
N HIS A 112 -2.85 -8.84 -19.32
CA HIS A 112 -3.12 -7.45 -18.96
C HIS A 112 -3.36 -7.23 -17.47
N THR A 113 -3.23 -8.30 -16.64
CA THR A 113 -3.35 -8.18 -15.19
C THR A 113 -2.29 -7.23 -14.64
N LYS A 114 -2.74 -6.20 -13.92
CA LYS A 114 -1.87 -5.16 -13.34
C LYS A 114 -1.57 -5.38 -11.87
N VAL A 115 -2.52 -5.92 -11.11
CA VAL A 115 -2.41 -6.13 -9.66
C VAL A 115 -3.09 -7.45 -9.28
N LEU A 116 -2.44 -8.24 -8.44
CA LEU A 116 -3.03 -9.39 -7.78
C LEU A 116 -3.63 -8.94 -6.45
N VAL A 117 -4.90 -9.22 -6.22
CA VAL A 117 -5.64 -8.78 -5.03
C VAL A 117 -6.12 -9.99 -4.26
N LEU A 118 -5.94 -9.99 -2.96
CA LEU A 118 -6.45 -11.01 -2.06
C LEU A 118 -7.24 -10.38 -0.91
N LYS A 119 -8.29 -11.05 -0.46
CA LYS A 119 -9.06 -10.63 0.71
C LYS A 119 -8.32 -11.06 1.99
N GLU A 120 -8.17 -10.13 2.92
CA GLU A 120 -7.50 -10.36 4.19
C GLU A 120 -8.40 -9.92 5.35
N ASN A 121 -8.29 -10.58 6.50
CA ASN A 121 -9.19 -10.34 7.63
C ASN A 121 -8.47 -9.91 8.91
N GLY A 122 -7.14 -9.88 8.90
CA GLY A 122 -6.36 -9.55 10.08
C GLY A 122 -5.04 -8.86 9.77
N VAL A 123 -4.35 -8.46 10.83
CA VAL A 123 -3.04 -7.81 10.79
C VAL A 123 -2.10 -8.56 11.72
N GLY A 124 -0.89 -8.84 11.29
CA GLY A 124 0.12 -9.46 12.12
C GLY A 124 0.85 -10.63 11.44
N ILE A 125 1.63 -11.36 12.22
CA ILE A 125 2.49 -12.45 11.71
C ILE A 125 1.66 -13.56 11.07
N GLU A 126 0.47 -13.85 11.59
CA GLU A 126 -0.45 -14.86 11.05
C GLU A 126 -1.10 -14.43 9.74
N TYR A 127 -1.03 -13.13 9.42
CA TYR A 127 -1.57 -12.49 8.22
C TYR A 127 -0.44 -11.87 7.39
N PRO A 128 0.44 -12.68 6.76
CA PRO A 128 1.67 -12.19 6.17
C PRO A 128 1.46 -11.17 5.04
N PHE A 129 0.30 -11.16 4.40
CA PHE A 129 -0.04 -10.16 3.40
C PHE A 129 -0.37 -8.78 3.99
N SER A 130 -0.48 -8.66 5.32
CA SER A 130 -0.69 -7.38 6.01
C SER A 130 0.56 -6.49 6.11
N LYS A 131 1.71 -6.96 5.62
CA LYS A 131 2.98 -6.21 5.61
C LYS A 131 3.43 -5.81 4.21
N GLU A 132 4.54 -5.09 4.12
CA GLU A 132 5.17 -4.69 2.86
C GLU A 132 5.52 -5.89 1.98
N LYS A 133 5.19 -5.81 0.69
CA LYS A 133 5.33 -6.90 -0.29
C LYS A 133 6.27 -6.59 -1.46
N LEU A 134 6.61 -5.32 -1.69
CA LEU A 134 7.48 -4.85 -2.77
C LEU A 134 7.17 -5.50 -4.13
N SER A 135 5.89 -5.61 -4.43
CA SER A 135 5.36 -6.32 -5.59
C SER A 135 3.94 -5.85 -5.91
N PRO A 136 3.38 -6.10 -7.10
CA PRO A 136 2.03 -5.73 -7.46
C PRO A 136 0.97 -6.66 -6.84
N VAL A 137 1.11 -6.91 -5.54
CA VAL A 137 0.18 -7.69 -4.71
C VAL A 137 -0.43 -6.80 -3.64
N LEU A 138 -1.75 -6.81 -3.51
CA LEU A 138 -2.52 -5.92 -2.65
C LEU A 138 -3.45 -6.70 -1.73
N ALA A 139 -3.40 -6.42 -0.42
CA ALA A 139 -4.36 -6.93 0.53
C ALA A 139 -5.63 -6.06 0.52
N TYR A 140 -6.80 -6.69 0.51
CA TYR A 140 -8.12 -6.03 0.44
C TYR A 140 -8.90 -6.32 1.70
N TYR A 141 -9.29 -5.28 2.40
CA TYR A 141 -10.08 -5.32 3.63
C TYR A 141 -11.42 -4.64 3.43
N VAL A 142 -12.46 -5.17 4.10
CA VAL A 142 -13.79 -4.55 4.16
C VAL A 142 -14.09 -4.21 5.60
N VAL A 143 -14.53 -2.97 5.85
CA VAL A 143 -14.87 -2.45 7.17
C VAL A 143 -16.30 -1.91 7.19
N ASP A 144 -16.92 -1.85 8.37
CA ASP A 144 -18.31 -1.44 8.49
C ASP A 144 -18.48 0.07 8.69
N SER A 145 -17.39 0.78 9.02
CA SER A 145 -17.42 2.23 9.26
C SER A 145 -16.08 2.90 8.99
N ALA A 146 -16.10 4.22 8.85
CA ALA A 146 -14.88 5.02 8.72
C ALA A 146 -13.97 4.86 9.96
N ASP A 147 -14.55 4.75 11.15
CA ASP A 147 -13.78 4.57 12.39
C ASP A 147 -13.01 3.25 12.39
N GLU A 148 -13.64 2.15 11.98
CA GLU A 148 -12.95 0.87 11.82
C GLU A 148 -11.87 0.92 10.74
N GLY A 149 -12.12 1.65 9.65
CA GLY A 149 -11.15 1.85 8.57
C GLY A 149 -9.90 2.59 9.04
N ILE A 150 -10.09 3.64 9.83
CA ILE A 150 -9.00 4.43 10.43
C ILE A 150 -8.21 3.59 11.45
N GLU A 151 -8.90 2.85 12.32
CA GLU A 151 -8.28 1.96 13.29
C GLU A 151 -7.47 0.84 12.61
N LEU A 152 -8.00 0.26 11.54
CA LEU A 152 -7.28 -0.76 10.78
C LEU A 152 -6.05 -0.18 10.07
N ALA A 153 -6.15 1.03 9.52
CA ALA A 153 -5.02 1.72 8.93
C ALA A 153 -3.90 1.97 9.96
N GLU A 154 -4.26 2.40 11.18
CA GLU A 154 -3.29 2.56 12.27
C GLU A 154 -2.62 1.23 12.63
N LYS A 155 -3.38 0.13 12.79
CA LYS A 155 -2.83 -1.21 13.07
C LYS A 155 -1.86 -1.68 12.00
N LEU A 156 -2.15 -1.46 10.72
CA LEU A 156 -1.27 -1.80 9.60
C LEU A 156 0.04 -0.99 9.66
N ILE A 157 -0.06 0.30 9.97
CA ILE A 157 1.10 1.19 10.11
C ILE A 157 1.97 0.75 11.30
N GLU A 158 1.36 0.48 12.45
CA GLU A 158 2.08 0.03 13.65
C GLU A 158 2.77 -1.32 13.43
N PHE A 159 2.17 -2.19 12.64
CA PHE A 159 2.75 -3.51 12.34
C PHE A 159 4.02 -3.43 11.49
N GLY A 160 4.12 -2.50 10.53
CA GLY A 160 5.27 -2.50 9.63
C GLY A 160 5.56 -1.25 8.83
N GLY A 161 4.91 -0.11 9.15
CA GLY A 161 5.03 1.11 8.32
C GLY A 161 5.15 2.42 9.09
N MET A 162 5.52 2.37 10.35
CA MET A 162 5.62 3.55 11.22
C MET A 162 6.44 4.68 10.60
N GLY A 163 5.83 5.85 10.53
CA GLY A 163 6.47 7.07 10.04
C GLY A 163 6.53 7.22 8.53
N HIS A 164 6.10 6.22 7.73
CA HIS A 164 6.26 6.28 6.27
C HIS A 164 5.13 7.10 5.60
N SER A 165 4.09 6.48 5.13
CA SER A 165 3.00 7.13 4.37
C SER A 165 1.66 6.43 4.59
N ALA A 166 0.56 7.15 4.39
CA ALA A 166 -0.80 6.62 4.34
C ALA A 166 -1.62 7.39 3.32
N VAL A 167 -2.68 6.76 2.82
CA VAL A 167 -3.56 7.33 1.79
C VAL A 167 -5.00 7.30 2.27
N ILE A 168 -5.75 8.33 1.96
CA ILE A 168 -7.20 8.36 2.12
C ILE A 168 -7.84 8.92 0.84
N HIS A 169 -8.88 8.24 0.37
CA HIS A 169 -9.81 8.77 -0.63
C HIS A 169 -11.15 9.03 0.05
N SER A 170 -11.54 10.29 0.13
CA SER A 170 -12.76 10.75 0.76
C SER A 170 -13.12 12.16 0.28
N GLU A 171 -14.40 12.49 0.23
CA GLU A 171 -14.89 13.87 0.05
C GLU A 171 -15.34 14.46 1.41
N ASP A 172 -15.37 13.65 2.48
CA ASP A 172 -15.72 14.12 3.84
C ASP A 172 -14.49 14.66 4.57
N LYS A 173 -14.52 15.96 4.84
CA LYS A 173 -13.42 16.68 5.49
C LYS A 173 -13.18 16.23 6.94
N GLU A 174 -14.23 15.83 7.65
CA GLU A 174 -14.11 15.38 9.04
C GLU A 174 -13.40 14.02 9.10
N THR A 175 -13.77 13.12 8.21
CA THR A 175 -13.08 11.82 8.06
C THR A 175 -11.62 11.98 7.65
N ILE A 176 -11.33 12.87 6.69
CA ILE A 176 -9.94 13.19 6.28
C ILE A 176 -9.15 13.74 7.46
N GLN A 177 -9.72 14.68 8.22
CA GLN A 177 -9.06 15.25 9.39
C GLN A 177 -8.79 14.18 10.45
N LYS A 178 -9.80 13.38 10.81
CA LYS A 178 -9.67 12.30 11.79
C LYS A 178 -8.60 11.29 11.40
N PHE A 179 -8.60 10.84 10.14
CA PHE A 179 -7.56 9.97 9.60
C PHE A 179 -6.18 10.59 9.77
N SER A 180 -6.04 11.86 9.38
CA SER A 180 -4.77 12.57 9.41
C SER A 180 -4.22 12.81 10.82
N GLU A 181 -5.08 12.95 11.81
CA GLU A 181 -4.70 13.13 13.22
C GLU A 181 -4.38 11.80 13.92
N THR A 182 -4.88 10.67 13.37
CA THR A 182 -4.72 9.34 13.97
C THR A 182 -3.48 8.62 13.49
N VAL A 183 -3.23 8.62 12.16
CA VAL A 183 -2.17 7.78 11.58
C VAL A 183 -0.76 8.34 11.85
N LYS A 184 0.15 7.48 12.32
CA LYS A 184 1.53 7.84 12.72
C LYS A 184 2.49 7.75 11.53
N VAL A 185 2.32 8.65 10.57
CA VAL A 185 3.12 8.70 9.33
C VAL A 185 3.65 10.09 9.04
N GLY A 186 4.72 10.18 8.26
CA GLY A 186 5.31 11.45 7.84
C GLY A 186 4.62 12.09 6.63
N ARG A 187 3.78 11.33 5.91
CA ARG A 187 3.07 11.78 4.69
C ARG A 187 1.69 11.21 4.65
N ILE A 188 0.71 12.07 4.47
CA ILE A 188 -0.69 11.69 4.25
C ILE A 188 -1.08 12.18 2.86
N ILE A 189 -1.48 11.26 2.02
CA ILE A 189 -1.88 11.51 0.64
C ILE A 189 -3.41 11.51 0.59
N VAL A 190 -4.00 12.55 0.06
CA VAL A 190 -5.45 12.70 -0.02
C VAL A 190 -5.88 12.74 -1.48
N ASN A 191 -6.80 11.87 -1.87
CA ASN A 191 -7.40 11.81 -3.21
C ASN A 191 -6.37 11.85 -4.34
N SER A 192 -5.27 11.09 -4.18
CA SER A 192 -4.15 11.04 -5.12
C SER A 192 -3.44 9.69 -5.04
N PRO A 193 -2.74 9.27 -6.10
CA PRO A 193 -1.94 8.04 -6.08
C PRO A 193 -0.82 8.13 -5.04
N SER A 194 -0.68 7.13 -4.18
CA SER A 194 0.30 7.16 -3.09
C SER A 194 1.74 7.30 -3.57
N THR A 195 2.15 6.43 -4.49
CA THR A 195 3.52 6.43 -5.02
C THR A 195 3.91 7.79 -5.57
N HIS A 196 3.10 8.35 -6.46
CA HIS A 196 3.37 9.63 -7.11
C HIS A 196 3.24 10.80 -6.13
N GLY A 197 2.24 10.77 -5.24
CA GLY A 197 2.06 11.80 -4.23
C GLY A 197 3.18 11.84 -3.19
N ALA A 198 3.68 10.68 -2.76
CA ALA A 198 4.79 10.61 -1.81
C ALA A 198 6.14 10.97 -2.44
N ILE A 199 6.39 10.56 -3.69
CA ILE A 199 7.58 10.96 -4.44
C ILE A 199 7.62 12.47 -4.63
N GLY A 200 6.45 13.10 -4.83
CA GLY A 200 6.34 14.56 -5.01
C GLY A 200 6.38 15.01 -6.47
N ASP A 201 6.41 16.33 -6.68
CA ASP A 201 6.43 17.07 -7.93
C ASP A 201 5.05 17.20 -8.62
N ILE A 202 4.58 16.19 -9.36
CA ILE A 202 3.40 16.32 -10.24
C ILE A 202 2.10 16.54 -9.46
N TYR A 203 1.91 15.85 -8.35
CA TYR A 203 0.64 15.85 -7.59
C TYR A 203 0.60 16.84 -6.43
N ASN A 204 1.76 17.36 -6.03
CA ASN A 204 1.88 18.28 -4.88
C ASN A 204 3.22 19.01 -4.89
N THR A 205 3.47 19.79 -3.84
CA THR A 205 4.69 20.61 -3.69
C THR A 205 5.80 19.91 -2.88
N ASN A 206 5.68 18.63 -2.59
CA ASN A 206 6.75 17.89 -1.95
C ASN A 206 8.00 17.86 -2.83
N MET A 207 9.17 17.94 -2.19
CA MET A 207 10.44 17.82 -2.89
C MET A 207 10.52 16.45 -3.57
N PRO A 208 10.77 16.36 -4.88
CA PRO A 208 10.89 15.08 -5.58
C PRO A 208 12.01 14.21 -5.00
N SER A 209 11.65 13.00 -4.57
CA SER A 209 12.61 12.05 -4.01
C SER A 209 12.10 10.62 -4.05
N LEU A 210 13.02 9.66 -4.23
CA LEU A 210 12.77 8.24 -4.02
C LEU A 210 13.20 7.75 -2.62
N THR A 211 13.84 8.62 -1.83
CA THR A 211 14.24 8.32 -0.44
C THR A 211 13.35 9.12 0.52
N LEU A 212 12.43 8.41 1.16
CA LEU A 212 11.38 8.98 1.99
C LEU A 212 11.70 8.70 3.47
N GLY A 213 12.07 9.75 4.22
CA GLY A 213 12.33 9.64 5.65
C GLY A 213 11.07 9.28 6.44
N CYS A 214 11.21 8.46 7.48
CA CYS A 214 10.12 8.03 8.35
C CYS A 214 10.14 8.72 9.73
N GLY A 215 11.06 9.63 9.96
CA GLY A 215 11.20 10.40 11.20
C GLY A 215 11.41 9.54 12.43
N THR A 216 11.11 10.10 13.59
CA THR A 216 11.29 9.42 14.89
C THR A 216 10.40 8.19 15.04
N PHE A 217 9.19 8.20 14.51
CA PHE A 217 8.29 7.03 14.52
C PHE A 217 8.90 5.84 13.78
N GLY A 218 9.60 6.06 12.68
CA GLY A 218 10.30 5.02 11.92
C GLY A 218 11.75 4.79 12.35
N GLY A 219 12.20 5.43 13.42
CA GLY A 219 13.60 5.33 13.88
C GLY A 219 14.61 6.02 12.94
N ASN A 220 14.16 6.99 12.15
CA ASN A 220 14.98 7.70 11.18
C ASN A 220 15.36 9.11 11.68
N SER A 221 16.40 9.66 11.08
CA SER A 221 16.90 11.00 11.39
C SER A 221 16.13 12.14 10.72
N THR A 222 15.25 11.86 9.76
CA THR A 222 14.47 12.85 9.02
C THR A 222 13.10 12.33 8.62
N THR A 223 12.11 13.23 8.53
CA THR A 223 10.81 13.00 7.89
C THR A 223 10.77 13.49 6.43
N ALA A 224 11.83 14.18 5.98
CA ALA A 224 11.83 14.83 4.68
C ALA A 224 11.91 13.82 3.52
N ASN A 225 11.46 14.28 2.36
CA ASN A 225 11.86 13.73 1.08
C ASN A 225 13.35 14.09 0.88
N VAL A 226 14.22 13.10 0.94
CA VAL A 226 15.66 13.33 0.94
C VAL A 226 16.14 13.79 -0.43
N SER A 227 16.86 14.89 -0.46
CA SER A 227 17.46 15.48 -1.68
C SER A 227 18.93 15.78 -1.48
N SER A 228 19.58 16.35 -2.48
CA SER A 228 20.98 16.79 -2.39
C SER A 228 21.24 17.78 -1.24
N VAL A 229 20.24 18.57 -0.85
CA VAL A 229 20.32 19.50 0.29
C VAL A 229 20.65 18.78 1.61
N ASN A 230 20.12 17.56 1.79
CA ASN A 230 20.36 16.76 2.99
C ASN A 230 21.80 16.18 3.05
N LEU A 231 22.57 16.28 1.96
CA LEU A 231 23.95 15.81 1.84
C LEU A 231 24.97 16.96 1.88
N ILE A 232 24.50 18.21 1.91
CA ILE A 232 25.34 19.39 2.05
C ILE A 232 25.64 19.59 3.53
N ASN A 233 26.91 19.73 3.86
CA ASN A 233 27.39 19.93 5.21
C ASN A 233 27.63 21.43 5.47
#